data_343b954762f39bdb64a3e562c769dca5
#
_entry.id   343b954762f39bdb64a3e562c769dca5
#
_cell.length_a   1.000
_cell.length_b   1.000
_cell.length_c   1.000
_cell.angle_alpha   90.00
_cell.angle_beta   90.00
_cell.angle_gamma   90.00
#
_symmetry.space_group_name_H-M   'P 1'
#
loop_
_entity.id
_entity.type
_entity.pdbx_description
1 polymer ?
#
loop_
_entity_poly.entity_id
_entity_poly.type
_entity_poly.pdbx_seq_one_letter_code
_entity_poly.pdbx_strand_id
1 'polypeptide(L)'
;MDKYDDSIVLASAAYNAGPHRVQRWLPEEDEQSAASWIALIPFTETRKYVQRVLAYTAIYDWRMEQPVTPLWKRMPRVKPKSYYASTGK
;
A
#
# COMPACT_ATOMS: atom_id res chain seq x y z
N MET A 1 4.04 14.32 -7.62
CA MET A 1 4.23 13.10 -6.81
C MET A 1 2.99 12.81 -6.02
N ASP A 2 2.65 11.56 -5.97
CA ASP A 2 1.53 11.09 -5.21
C ASP A 2 1.87 11.10 -3.72
N LYS A 3 0.90 11.42 -2.87
CA LYS A 3 1.14 11.43 -1.43
C LYS A 3 1.43 10.04 -0.87
N TYR A 4 1.20 9.00 -1.67
CA TYR A 4 1.41 7.63 -1.22
C TYR A 4 2.66 7.00 -1.83
N ASP A 5 3.59 7.80 -2.34
CA ASP A 5 4.77 7.28 -3.03
C ASP A 5 5.63 6.37 -2.15
N ASP A 6 5.62 6.59 -0.84
CA ASP A 6 6.43 5.79 0.07
C ASP A 6 5.85 4.40 0.34
N SER A 7 4.63 4.15 -0.10
CA SER A 7 3.95 2.90 0.18
C SER A 7 3.41 2.30 -1.10
N ILE A 8 4.01 1.19 -1.51
CA ILE A 8 3.53 0.50 -2.70
C ILE A 8 2.10 0.00 -2.49
N VAL A 9 1.75 -0.33 -1.24
CA VAL A 9 0.42 -0.80 -0.91
C VAL A 9 -0.61 0.30 -1.16
N LEU A 10 -0.37 1.48 -0.57
CA LEU A 10 -1.33 2.58 -0.73
C LEU A 10 -1.33 3.12 -2.16
N ALA A 11 -0.16 3.19 -2.78
CA ALA A 11 -0.09 3.70 -4.15
C ALA A 11 -0.84 2.79 -5.12
N SER A 12 -0.67 1.47 -4.99
CA SER A 12 -1.36 0.54 -5.89
C SER A 12 -2.86 0.52 -5.63
N ALA A 13 -3.27 0.62 -4.38
CA ALA A 13 -4.70 0.71 -4.05
C ALA A 13 -5.31 1.98 -4.64
N ALA A 14 -4.59 3.10 -4.55
CA ALA A 14 -5.07 4.36 -5.09
C ALA A 14 -5.16 4.30 -6.61
N TYR A 15 -4.21 3.63 -7.24
CA TYR A 15 -4.23 3.49 -8.70
C TYR A 15 -5.45 2.69 -9.15
N ASN A 16 -5.80 1.63 -8.41
CA ASN A 16 -6.89 0.74 -8.80
C ASN A 16 -8.25 1.29 -8.40
N ALA A 17 -8.39 1.79 -7.18
CA ALA A 17 -9.70 2.20 -6.65
C ALA A 17 -9.90 3.71 -6.63
N GLY A 18 -8.83 4.48 -6.75
CA GLY A 18 -8.90 5.92 -6.68
C GLY A 18 -8.45 6.45 -5.33
N PRO A 19 -7.76 7.60 -5.32
CA PRO A 19 -7.23 8.14 -4.07
C PRO A 19 -8.31 8.53 -3.06
N HIS A 20 -9.50 8.93 -3.51
CA HIS A 20 -10.57 9.29 -2.58
C HIS A 20 -11.02 8.09 -1.76
N ARG A 21 -11.09 6.92 -2.38
CA ARG A 21 -11.49 5.71 -1.65
C ARG A 21 -10.42 5.27 -0.68
N VAL A 22 -9.16 5.35 -1.11
CA VAL A 22 -8.05 4.99 -0.23
C VAL A 22 -8.07 5.89 0.99
N GLN A 23 -8.31 7.18 0.81
CA GLN A 23 -8.36 8.10 1.94
C GLN A 23 -9.43 7.70 2.93
N ARG A 24 -10.59 7.24 2.46
CA ARG A 24 -11.65 6.78 3.36
C ARG A 24 -11.26 5.53 4.12
N TRP A 25 -10.38 4.71 3.53
CA TRP A 25 -9.99 3.44 4.13
C TRP A 25 -8.81 3.57 5.09
N LEU A 26 -8.20 4.74 5.19
CA LEU A 26 -7.07 4.94 6.10
C LEU A 26 -7.53 4.86 7.55
N PRO A 27 -6.64 4.43 8.46
CA PRO A 27 -7.00 4.39 9.88
C PRO A 27 -7.36 5.77 10.41
N GLU A 28 -8.22 5.80 11.42
CA GLU A 28 -8.65 7.07 12.00
C GLU A 28 -7.64 7.64 12.97
N GLU A 29 -7.10 6.81 13.86
CA GLU A 29 -6.26 7.30 14.94
C GLU A 29 -4.91 6.60 15.02
N ASP A 30 -4.89 5.27 14.98
CA ASP A 30 -3.67 4.50 15.16
C ASP A 30 -3.19 3.92 13.84
N GLU A 31 -1.87 3.80 13.69
CA GLU A 31 -1.34 3.13 12.52
C GLU A 31 -1.71 1.66 12.53
N GLN A 32 -1.68 1.06 11.36
CA GLN A 32 -2.12 -0.30 11.16
C GLN A 32 -1.08 -1.03 10.33
N SER A 33 -0.88 -2.33 10.56
CA SER A 33 0.02 -3.08 9.70
C SER A 33 -0.53 -3.11 8.28
N ALA A 34 0.39 -3.13 7.31
CA ALA A 34 -0.05 -3.15 5.92
C ALA A 34 -0.87 -4.39 5.62
N ALA A 35 -0.47 -5.54 6.17
CA ALA A 35 -1.22 -6.78 5.93
C ALA A 35 -2.65 -6.68 6.44
N SER A 36 -2.82 -6.11 7.63
CA SER A 36 -4.15 -5.93 8.20
C SER A 36 -4.97 -4.96 7.34
N TRP A 37 -4.34 -3.88 6.90
CA TRP A 37 -5.03 -2.89 6.09
C TRP A 37 -5.51 -3.50 4.77
N ILE A 38 -4.65 -4.29 4.11
CA ILE A 38 -5.02 -4.95 2.87
C ILE A 38 -6.21 -5.87 3.07
N ALA A 39 -6.18 -6.64 4.16
CA ALA A 39 -7.25 -7.60 4.43
C ALA A 39 -8.60 -6.90 4.61
N LEU A 40 -8.59 -5.65 5.04
CA LEU A 40 -9.81 -4.90 5.31
C LEU A 40 -10.28 -4.05 4.11
N ILE A 41 -9.57 -4.10 2.98
CA ILE A 41 -10.01 -3.36 1.79
C ILE A 41 -11.40 -3.90 1.39
N PRO A 42 -12.41 -3.04 1.34
CA PRO A 42 -13.78 -3.50 1.06
C PRO A 42 -14.02 -3.93 -0.39
N PHE A 43 -13.14 -3.52 -1.29
CA PHE A 43 -13.28 -3.89 -2.70
C PHE A 43 -12.40 -5.10 -2.98
N THR A 44 -13.04 -6.22 -3.31
CA THR A 44 -12.30 -7.46 -3.59
C THR A 44 -11.31 -7.28 -4.74
N GLU A 45 -11.72 -6.58 -5.77
CA GLU A 45 -10.84 -6.35 -6.92
C GLU A 45 -9.58 -5.60 -6.52
N THR A 46 -9.73 -4.54 -5.73
CA THR A 46 -8.60 -3.74 -5.29
C THR A 46 -7.69 -4.55 -4.36
N ARG A 47 -8.30 -5.32 -3.46
CA ARG A 47 -7.53 -6.15 -2.55
C ARG A 47 -6.65 -7.13 -3.32
N LYS A 48 -7.22 -7.79 -4.32
CA LYS A 48 -6.48 -8.73 -5.13
C LYS A 48 -5.42 -8.04 -5.98
N TYR A 49 -5.72 -6.84 -6.46
CA TYR A 49 -4.76 -6.08 -7.25
C TYR A 49 -3.52 -5.74 -6.42
N VAL A 50 -3.72 -5.25 -5.20
CA VAL A 50 -2.60 -4.91 -4.33
C VAL A 50 -1.76 -6.15 -4.03
N GLN A 51 -2.40 -7.27 -3.75
CA GLN A 51 -1.67 -8.51 -3.47
C GLN A 51 -0.86 -8.94 -4.68
N ARG A 52 -1.40 -8.78 -5.88
CA ARG A 52 -0.73 -9.14 -7.10
C ARG A 52 0.49 -8.26 -7.37
N VAL A 53 0.36 -6.96 -7.11
CA VAL A 53 1.47 -6.03 -7.28
C VAL A 53 2.63 -6.42 -6.35
N LEU A 54 2.33 -6.75 -5.10
CA LEU A 54 3.37 -7.16 -4.17
C LEU A 54 4.07 -8.44 -4.65
N ALA A 55 3.31 -9.38 -5.20
CA ALA A 55 3.91 -10.60 -5.74
C ALA A 55 4.83 -10.29 -6.91
N TYR A 56 4.41 -9.39 -7.78
CA TYR A 56 5.23 -9.03 -8.94
C TYR A 56 6.55 -8.37 -8.53
N THR A 57 6.55 -7.56 -7.46
CA THR A 57 7.81 -6.94 -7.05
C THR A 57 8.80 -7.99 -6.57
N ALA A 58 8.33 -9.03 -5.90
CA ALA A 58 9.22 -10.11 -5.46
C ALA A 58 9.79 -10.87 -6.66
N ILE A 59 8.95 -11.14 -7.65
CA ILE A 59 9.39 -11.84 -8.86
C ILE A 59 10.40 -10.98 -9.62
N TYR A 60 10.16 -9.69 -9.69
CA TYR A 60 11.06 -8.77 -10.38
C TYR A 60 12.45 -8.80 -9.75
N ASP A 61 12.53 -8.72 -8.42
CA ASP A 61 13.82 -8.78 -7.74
C ASP A 61 14.56 -10.06 -8.06
N TRP A 62 13.85 -11.17 -8.06
CA TRP A 62 14.46 -12.45 -8.33
C TRP A 62 15.01 -12.52 -9.76
N ARG A 63 14.23 -12.05 -10.74
CA ARG A 63 14.63 -12.10 -12.14
C ARG A 63 15.80 -11.19 -12.46
N MET A 64 15.93 -10.09 -11.72
CA MET A 64 17.03 -9.16 -11.94
C MET A 64 18.28 -9.57 -11.18
N GLU A 65 18.26 -10.75 -10.57
CA GLU A 65 19.39 -11.28 -9.81
C GLU A 65 19.84 -10.34 -8.70
N GLN A 66 18.89 -9.61 -8.15
CA GLN A 66 19.12 -8.74 -7.01
C GLN A 66 18.75 -9.47 -5.73
N PRO A 67 19.33 -9.08 -4.60
CA PRO A 67 18.86 -9.66 -3.34
C PRO A 67 17.36 -9.40 -3.19
N VAL A 68 16.60 -10.47 -2.89
CA VAL A 68 15.17 -10.32 -2.74
C VAL A 68 14.88 -9.52 -1.48
N THR A 69 14.15 -8.42 -1.64
CA THR A 69 13.75 -7.60 -0.50
C THR A 69 12.61 -8.28 0.23
N PRO A 70 12.73 -8.51 1.54
CA PRO A 70 11.61 -9.09 2.28
C PRO A 70 10.35 -8.24 2.14
N LEU A 71 9.20 -8.89 2.05
CA LEU A 71 7.94 -8.17 1.86
C LEU A 71 7.68 -7.15 2.95
N TRP A 72 8.07 -7.44 4.20
CA TRP A 72 7.81 -6.49 5.27
C TRP A 72 8.51 -5.15 5.05
N LYS A 73 9.64 -5.14 4.33
CA LYS A 73 10.31 -3.88 4.01
C LYS A 73 9.58 -3.09 2.94
N ARG A 74 8.79 -3.78 2.11
CA ARG A 74 8.01 -3.11 1.08
C ARG A 74 6.60 -2.77 1.56
N MET A 75 6.29 -3.13 2.81
CA MET A 75 4.96 -2.95 3.38
C MET A 75 5.06 -2.14 4.66
N PRO A 76 5.42 -0.85 4.55
CA PRO A 76 5.45 -0.02 5.75
C PRO A 76 4.05 0.07 6.35
N ARG A 77 4.00 0.33 7.66
CA ARG A 77 2.71 0.44 8.34
C ARG A 77 1.88 1.57 7.73
N VAL A 78 0.58 1.33 7.67
CA VAL A 78 -0.35 2.33 7.15
C VAL A 78 -0.63 3.32 8.28
N LYS A 79 -0.32 4.59 8.03
CA LYS A 79 -0.48 5.63 9.03
C LYS A 79 -1.91 6.15 9.05
N PRO A 80 -2.31 6.83 10.14
CA PRO A 80 -3.64 7.45 10.18
C PRO A 80 -3.79 8.56 9.15
N LYS A 81 -5.03 8.94 8.92
CA LYS A 81 -5.37 9.98 7.94
C LYS A 81 -4.59 11.27 8.16
N SER A 82 -4.39 11.65 9.42
CA SER A 82 -3.72 12.89 9.74
C SER A 82 -2.27 12.92 9.25
N TYR A 83 -1.61 11.77 9.24
CA TYR A 83 -0.23 11.69 8.76
C TYR A 83 -0.14 12.13 7.30
N TYR A 84 -1.02 11.57 6.46
CA TYR A 84 -0.96 11.87 5.03
C TYR A 84 -1.47 13.27 4.72
N ALA A 85 -2.39 13.76 5.53
CA ALA A 85 -2.89 15.13 5.36
C ALA A 85 -1.77 16.15 5.60
N SER A 86 -0.95 15.91 6.62
CA SER A 86 0.12 16.86 6.93
C SER A 86 1.28 16.80 5.96
N THR A 87 1.47 15.67 5.27
CA THR A 87 2.54 15.52 4.29
C THR A 87 2.07 15.69 2.86
N GLY A 88 0.80 15.86 2.64
CA GLY A 88 0.21 15.89 1.31
C GLY A 88 0.29 17.24 0.64
N LYS A 89 1.46 17.78 0.54
CA LYS A 89 1.66 19.06 -0.10
C LYS A 89 1.70 18.96 -1.58
#